data_6b5fd1e01844bb6d3ba1cd984950f826
#
_entry.id   6b5fd1e01844bb6d3ba1cd984950f826
#
_cell.length_a   1.000
_cell.length_b   1.000
_cell.length_c   1.000
_cell.angle_alpha   90.00
_cell.angle_beta   90.00
_cell.angle_gamma   90.00
#
_symmetry.space_group_name_H-M   'P 1'
#
loop_
_entity.id
_entity.type
_entity.pdbx_description
1 polymer ?
#
loop_
_entity_poly.entity_id
_entity_poly.type
_entity_poly.pdbx_seq_one_letter_code
_entity_poly.pdbx_strand_id
1 'polypeptide(L)'
;QIIAPKGFVEEVVSEWIIAGPAMGRRAFYQFGYFLPRGPKGHAGMGMGTAIAAGEQVFIPPTREIARTGESITIDGIEVVFQMTPGAEAPAEFNIWIPHIKALCSAETATSTLHNVQTLRGAKVRDAKAWADYLTETLRLWGDDVEVLFASHHWPRFGNDVIRTHLGNQRDAYKYIHDQTVRRMNKGETPTEIAEGLVLPPALQDDWSVRGYYGTVSHNSKAVYDRYMGWYDGVPANLNPYPPVERATKMVAAIGGRK
;
A
#
# COMPACT_ATOMS: atom_id res chain seq x y z
N GLN A 1 3.02 -23.76 -15.58
CA GLN A 1 1.92 -22.79 -15.73
C GLN A 1 2.24 -21.56 -14.88
N ILE A 2 2.00 -20.36 -15.42
CA ILE A 2 2.14 -19.07 -14.71
C ILE A 2 0.73 -18.49 -14.62
N ILE A 3 0.27 -18.22 -13.41
CA ILE A 3 -1.08 -17.77 -13.13
C ILE A 3 -1.01 -16.34 -12.58
N ALA A 4 -1.81 -15.44 -13.14
CA ALA A 4 -1.85 -14.05 -12.73
C ALA A 4 -3.29 -13.50 -12.73
N PRO A 5 -3.56 -12.41 -12.03
CA PRO A 5 -4.83 -11.72 -12.15
C PRO A 5 -4.99 -11.11 -13.54
N LYS A 6 -6.24 -11.02 -14.00
CA LYS A 6 -6.57 -10.35 -15.26
C LYS A 6 -6.05 -8.90 -15.25
N GLY A 7 -5.46 -8.49 -16.37
CA GLY A 7 -4.86 -7.16 -16.53
C GLY A 7 -3.42 -7.04 -16.00
N PHE A 8 -2.83 -8.13 -15.52
CA PHE A 8 -1.48 -8.11 -14.96
C PHE A 8 -0.42 -7.58 -15.93
N VAL A 9 -0.48 -8.00 -17.20
CA VAL A 9 0.51 -7.60 -18.22
C VAL A 9 0.46 -6.10 -18.47
N GLU A 10 -0.74 -5.55 -18.63
CA GLU A 10 -0.98 -4.12 -18.85
C GLU A 10 -0.44 -3.28 -17.67
N GLU A 11 -0.65 -3.76 -16.45
CA GLU A 11 -0.23 -3.02 -15.26
C GLU A 11 1.28 -3.11 -15.03
N VAL A 12 1.92 -4.23 -15.34
CA VAL A 12 3.40 -4.33 -15.35
C VAL A 12 4.00 -3.35 -16.36
N VAL A 13 3.45 -3.27 -17.57
CA VAL A 13 3.89 -2.30 -18.59
C VAL A 13 3.66 -0.86 -18.11
N SER A 14 2.49 -0.57 -17.58
CA SER A 14 2.11 0.76 -17.10
C SER A 14 3.04 1.25 -15.98
N GLU A 15 3.32 0.44 -15.01
CA GLU A 15 4.11 0.83 -13.83
C GLU A 15 5.62 0.72 -14.08
N TRP A 16 6.09 -0.47 -14.48
CA TRP A 16 7.53 -0.75 -14.49
C TRP A 16 8.24 -0.35 -15.77
N ILE A 17 7.56 -0.31 -16.92
CA ILE A 17 8.18 0.04 -18.19
C ILE A 17 8.07 1.55 -18.44
N ILE A 18 6.87 2.13 -18.33
CA ILE A 18 6.65 3.54 -18.65
C ILE A 18 7.36 4.47 -17.67
N ALA A 19 7.20 4.24 -16.37
CA ALA A 19 7.75 5.10 -15.31
C ALA A 19 8.89 4.46 -14.52
N GLY A 20 9.29 3.23 -14.82
CA GLY A 20 10.29 2.44 -14.10
C GLY A 20 11.59 3.17 -13.80
N PRO A 21 12.25 3.83 -14.78
CA PRO A 21 13.49 4.57 -14.53
C PRO A 21 13.36 5.71 -13.51
N ALA A 22 12.20 6.40 -13.48
CA ALA A 22 11.93 7.45 -12.49
C ALA A 22 11.66 6.85 -11.11
N MET A 23 10.87 5.78 -11.06
CA MET A 23 10.59 5.05 -9.83
C MET A 23 11.85 4.41 -9.23
N GLY A 24 12.71 3.81 -10.06
CA GLY A 24 13.98 3.26 -9.63
C GLY A 24 14.87 4.29 -8.92
N ARG A 25 15.02 5.49 -9.49
CA ARG A 25 15.76 6.58 -8.83
C ARG A 25 15.15 6.99 -7.48
N ARG A 26 13.82 7.06 -7.38
CA ARG A 26 13.14 7.42 -6.13
C ARG A 26 13.17 6.29 -5.09
N ALA A 27 13.22 5.04 -5.54
CA ALA A 27 13.35 3.86 -4.67
C ALA A 27 14.61 3.91 -3.79
N PHE A 28 15.72 4.45 -4.30
CA PHE A 28 16.94 4.64 -3.52
C PHE A 28 16.70 5.48 -2.25
N TYR A 29 15.86 6.50 -2.34
CA TYR A 29 15.49 7.33 -1.20
C TYR A 29 14.43 6.65 -0.32
N GLN A 30 13.41 6.07 -0.92
CA GLN A 30 12.35 5.38 -0.17
C GLN A 30 12.90 4.26 0.72
N PHE A 31 13.82 3.48 0.18
CA PHE A 31 14.38 2.31 0.87
C PHE A 31 15.71 2.59 1.59
N GLY A 32 16.21 3.80 1.51
CA GLY A 32 17.43 4.19 2.23
C GLY A 32 18.71 3.50 1.75
N TYR A 33 18.81 3.14 0.48
CA TYR A 33 19.99 2.42 -0.06
C TYR A 33 21.32 3.14 0.11
N PHE A 34 21.31 4.46 0.20
CA PHE A 34 22.52 5.27 0.43
C PHE A 34 22.97 5.30 1.88
N LEU A 35 22.15 4.80 2.81
CA LEU A 35 22.51 4.76 4.22
C LEU A 35 23.39 3.54 4.51
N PRO A 36 24.38 3.67 5.42
CA PRO A 36 25.17 2.53 5.85
C PRO A 36 24.26 1.50 6.55
N ARG A 37 24.57 0.21 6.36
CA ARG A 37 23.84 -0.85 7.04
C ARG A 37 24.11 -0.82 8.54
N GLY A 38 23.05 -0.88 9.33
CA GLY A 38 23.13 -0.90 10.79
C GLY A 38 21.99 -0.15 11.48
N PRO A 39 21.93 -0.19 12.81
CA PRO A 39 20.84 0.40 13.59
C PRO A 39 20.64 1.90 13.40
N LYS A 40 21.68 2.62 13.00
CA LYS A 40 21.66 4.08 12.77
C LYS A 40 21.47 4.46 11.29
N GLY A 41 21.26 3.49 10.42
CA GLY A 41 21.14 3.71 8.98
C GLY A 41 20.09 2.80 8.37
N HIS A 42 20.48 1.99 7.37
CA HIS A 42 19.62 1.05 6.70
C HIS A 42 19.47 -0.26 7.50
N ALA A 43 18.53 -0.30 8.44
CA ALA A 43 18.22 -1.51 9.21
C ALA A 43 17.27 -2.45 8.46
N GLY A 44 16.37 -1.90 7.63
CA GLY A 44 15.40 -2.63 6.81
C GLY A 44 14.60 -1.67 5.94
N MET A 45 13.70 -2.22 5.13
CA MET A 45 12.90 -1.47 4.16
C MET A 45 11.42 -1.32 4.55
N GLY A 46 11.08 -1.67 5.80
CA GLY A 46 9.69 -1.68 6.27
C GLY A 46 8.91 -2.95 5.92
N MET A 47 9.34 -3.70 4.90
CA MET A 47 8.74 -4.97 4.49
C MET A 47 9.75 -6.13 4.40
N GLY A 48 11.02 -5.86 4.64
CA GLY A 48 12.09 -6.84 4.61
C GLY A 48 13.44 -6.18 4.80
N THR A 49 14.52 -6.96 4.76
CA THR A 49 15.89 -6.48 5.00
C THR A 49 16.59 -6.02 3.73
N ALA A 50 16.27 -6.61 2.59
CA ALA A 50 16.83 -6.25 1.29
C ALA A 50 15.95 -6.83 0.17
N ILE A 51 16.04 -6.26 -1.03
CA ILE A 51 15.54 -6.86 -2.26
C ILE A 51 16.59 -7.79 -2.85
N ALA A 52 16.15 -8.83 -3.54
CA ALA A 52 17.02 -9.68 -4.33
C ALA A 52 17.63 -8.86 -5.48
N ALA A 53 18.93 -9.04 -5.72
CA ALA A 53 19.64 -8.48 -6.86
C ALA A 53 19.88 -9.58 -7.90
N GLY A 54 19.79 -9.23 -9.18
CA GLY A 54 20.01 -10.16 -10.30
C GLY A 54 19.40 -9.65 -11.58
N GLU A 55 19.46 -10.49 -12.60
CA GLU A 55 18.79 -10.24 -13.87
C GLU A 55 17.27 -10.33 -13.69
N GLN A 56 16.55 -9.36 -14.24
CA GLN A 56 15.09 -9.31 -14.20
C GLN A 56 14.55 -9.62 -15.59
N VAL A 57 13.74 -10.69 -15.67
CA VAL A 57 13.10 -11.13 -16.91
C VAL A 57 11.59 -11.20 -16.68
N PHE A 58 10.83 -10.66 -17.63
CA PHE A 58 9.37 -10.80 -17.62
C PHE A 58 8.95 -12.02 -18.43
N ILE A 59 8.21 -12.93 -17.79
CA ILE A 59 7.56 -14.05 -18.44
C ILE A 59 6.06 -13.84 -18.35
N PRO A 60 5.33 -13.72 -19.47
CA PRO A 60 3.89 -13.46 -19.43
C PRO A 60 3.13 -14.64 -18.79
N PRO A 61 2.00 -14.38 -18.13
CA PRO A 61 1.15 -15.43 -17.60
C PRO A 61 0.58 -16.31 -18.71
N THR A 62 0.43 -17.60 -18.40
CA THR A 62 -0.20 -18.58 -19.29
C THR A 62 -1.67 -18.83 -18.95
N ARG A 63 -2.13 -18.31 -17.82
CA ARG A 63 -3.51 -18.36 -17.35
C ARG A 63 -3.83 -17.12 -16.52
N GLU A 64 -4.98 -16.50 -16.83
CA GLU A 64 -5.50 -15.38 -16.05
C GLU A 64 -6.68 -15.82 -15.19
N ILE A 65 -6.79 -15.23 -13.99
CA ILE A 65 -7.94 -15.32 -13.09
C ILE A 65 -8.68 -13.98 -13.18
N ALA A 66 -9.99 -14.05 -13.46
CA ALA A 66 -10.77 -12.85 -13.74
C ALA A 66 -11.88 -12.56 -12.72
N ARG A 67 -12.22 -13.51 -11.85
CA ARG A 67 -13.36 -13.37 -10.93
C ARG A 67 -13.08 -13.98 -9.57
N THR A 68 -13.59 -13.34 -8.53
CA THR A 68 -13.68 -13.94 -7.20
C THR A 68 -14.49 -15.24 -7.24
N GLY A 69 -14.02 -16.28 -6.55
CA GLY A 69 -14.61 -17.60 -6.51
C GLY A 69 -14.15 -18.52 -7.66
N GLU A 70 -13.34 -18.03 -8.60
CA GLU A 70 -12.70 -18.89 -9.59
C GLU A 70 -11.72 -19.82 -8.90
N SER A 71 -11.73 -21.13 -9.27
CA SER A 71 -10.80 -22.11 -8.71
C SER A 71 -10.04 -22.86 -9.79
N ILE A 72 -8.90 -23.39 -9.41
CA ILE A 72 -8.09 -24.28 -10.23
C ILE A 72 -7.52 -25.41 -9.36
N THR A 73 -7.19 -26.52 -9.99
CA THR A 73 -6.47 -27.62 -9.34
C THR A 73 -5.01 -27.61 -9.78
N ILE A 74 -4.09 -27.56 -8.81
CA ILE A 74 -2.64 -27.62 -9.02
C ILE A 74 -2.10 -28.82 -8.26
N ASP A 75 -1.55 -29.81 -8.96
CA ASP A 75 -1.04 -31.05 -8.38
C ASP A 75 -2.03 -31.75 -7.42
N GLY A 76 -3.32 -31.74 -7.79
CA GLY A 76 -4.39 -32.34 -6.99
C GLY A 76 -4.93 -31.46 -5.85
N ILE A 77 -4.37 -30.28 -5.64
CA ILE A 77 -4.80 -29.32 -4.60
C ILE A 77 -5.69 -28.25 -5.25
N GLU A 78 -6.90 -28.07 -4.72
CA GLU A 78 -7.76 -26.97 -5.10
C GLU A 78 -7.23 -25.64 -4.54
N VAL A 79 -7.26 -24.63 -5.39
CA VAL A 79 -6.90 -23.24 -5.05
C VAL A 79 -8.00 -22.33 -5.53
N VAL A 80 -8.52 -21.47 -4.67
CA VAL A 80 -9.62 -20.53 -4.95
C VAL A 80 -9.09 -19.10 -4.86
N PHE A 81 -9.56 -18.21 -5.73
CA PHE A 81 -9.07 -16.84 -5.83
C PHE A 81 -10.13 -15.82 -5.43
N GLN A 82 -9.68 -14.75 -4.79
CA GLN A 82 -10.44 -13.52 -4.60
C GLN A 82 -9.74 -12.39 -5.33
N MET A 83 -10.41 -11.75 -6.28
CA MET A 83 -9.88 -10.58 -6.97
C MET A 83 -9.88 -9.36 -6.07
N THR A 84 -8.75 -8.64 -6.02
CA THR A 84 -8.58 -7.44 -5.18
C THR A 84 -7.97 -6.25 -5.95
N PRO A 85 -8.41 -5.99 -7.21
CA PRO A 85 -7.78 -4.99 -8.06
C PRO A 85 -7.88 -3.58 -7.46
N GLY A 86 -6.76 -2.84 -7.48
CA GLY A 86 -6.69 -1.48 -6.97
C GLY A 86 -6.58 -1.37 -5.44
N ALA A 87 -6.47 -2.50 -4.72
CA ALA A 87 -6.10 -2.49 -3.31
C ALA A 87 -4.61 -2.16 -3.18
N GLU A 88 -3.72 -3.12 -3.00
CA GLU A 88 -2.28 -2.87 -3.00
C GLU A 88 -1.75 -2.64 -4.42
N ALA A 89 -2.16 -3.45 -5.36
CA ALA A 89 -1.78 -3.35 -6.76
C ALA A 89 -3.00 -3.18 -7.69
N PRO A 90 -2.84 -2.57 -8.88
CA PRO A 90 -3.92 -2.43 -9.84
C PRO A 90 -4.49 -3.78 -10.30
N ALA A 91 -3.63 -4.81 -10.40
CA ALA A 91 -4.00 -6.19 -10.72
C ALA A 91 -3.49 -7.10 -9.61
N GLU A 92 -4.39 -7.59 -8.76
CA GLU A 92 -4.05 -8.36 -7.57
C GLU A 92 -5.15 -9.38 -7.27
N PHE A 93 -4.79 -10.47 -6.59
CA PHE A 93 -5.72 -11.42 -6.00
C PHE A 93 -5.16 -12.05 -4.71
N ASN A 94 -6.06 -12.42 -3.81
CA ASN A 94 -5.78 -13.30 -2.68
C ASN A 94 -5.97 -14.76 -3.10
N ILE A 95 -5.32 -15.69 -2.41
CA ILE A 95 -5.33 -17.12 -2.71
C ILE A 95 -5.78 -17.90 -1.48
N TRP A 96 -6.86 -18.66 -1.61
CA TRP A 96 -7.35 -19.57 -0.59
C TRP A 96 -7.02 -21.02 -0.95
N ILE A 97 -6.48 -21.77 0.00
CA ILE A 97 -6.16 -23.18 -0.13
C ILE A 97 -7.02 -23.98 0.88
N PRO A 98 -8.21 -24.45 0.47
CA PRO A 98 -9.18 -25.07 1.38
C PRO A 98 -8.64 -26.26 2.16
N HIS A 99 -7.86 -27.11 1.50
CA HIS A 99 -7.32 -28.34 2.08
C HIS A 99 -6.52 -28.13 3.38
N ILE A 100 -5.80 -27.03 3.49
CA ILE A 100 -4.99 -26.69 4.66
C ILE A 100 -5.51 -25.43 5.38
N LYS A 101 -6.69 -24.93 5.01
CA LYS A 101 -7.31 -23.72 5.55
C LYS A 101 -6.35 -22.52 5.57
N ALA A 102 -5.57 -22.38 4.50
CA ALA A 102 -4.58 -21.32 4.39
C ALA A 102 -4.99 -20.24 3.40
N LEU A 103 -4.82 -18.98 3.83
CA LEU A 103 -5.02 -17.79 3.03
C LEU A 103 -3.69 -17.10 2.76
N CYS A 104 -3.33 -16.95 1.48
CA CYS A 104 -2.33 -15.99 1.05
C CYS A 104 -3.02 -14.67 0.73
N SER A 105 -2.75 -13.66 1.51
CA SER A 105 -3.34 -12.33 1.33
C SER A 105 -2.53 -11.42 0.40
N ALA A 106 -1.65 -11.97 -0.43
CA ALA A 106 -0.75 -11.18 -1.28
C ALA A 106 -0.12 -10.02 -0.49
N GLU A 107 -0.47 -8.76 -0.76
CA GLU A 107 -0.10 -7.62 0.08
C GLU A 107 -1.31 -6.91 0.70
N THR A 108 -2.53 -7.44 0.52
CA THR A 108 -3.75 -6.83 1.08
C THR A 108 -3.79 -6.82 2.61
N ALA A 109 -3.07 -7.76 3.27
CA ALA A 109 -2.91 -7.77 4.72
C ALA A 109 -1.50 -8.21 5.12
N THR A 110 -0.63 -7.26 5.35
CA THR A 110 0.74 -7.46 5.86
C THR A 110 0.83 -7.11 7.34
N SER A 111 1.98 -7.37 8.00
CA SER A 111 2.14 -7.08 9.42
C SER A 111 2.54 -5.63 9.73
N THR A 112 2.26 -4.70 8.84
CA THR A 112 2.41 -3.26 9.02
C THR A 112 1.30 -2.52 8.28
N LEU A 113 1.05 -1.26 8.63
CA LEU A 113 0.22 -0.40 7.79
C LEU A 113 0.94 -0.18 6.46
N HIS A 114 0.35 -0.68 5.38
CA HIS A 114 0.90 -0.49 4.03
C HIS A 114 0.64 0.94 3.53
N ASN A 115 1.47 1.42 2.61
CA ASN A 115 1.21 2.71 1.98
C ASN A 115 0.07 2.61 0.94
N VAL A 116 -0.80 3.63 0.92
CA VAL A 116 -1.85 3.80 -0.10
C VAL A 116 -1.27 4.42 -1.38
N GLN A 117 -0.14 5.12 -1.26
CA GLN A 117 0.68 5.54 -2.39
C GLN A 117 2.15 5.38 -2.02
N THR A 118 2.88 4.63 -2.82
CA THR A 118 4.31 4.41 -2.56
C THR A 118 5.13 5.64 -2.93
N LEU A 119 6.13 5.98 -2.10
CA LEU A 119 6.97 7.18 -2.29
C LEU A 119 7.86 7.10 -3.55
N ARG A 120 8.20 5.89 -4.02
CA ARG A 120 8.91 5.71 -5.30
C ARG A 120 8.06 6.15 -6.49
N GLY A 121 6.77 6.09 -6.37
CA GLY A 121 5.78 6.37 -7.42
C GLY A 121 5.03 5.12 -7.84
N ALA A 122 3.72 5.26 -7.96
CA ALA A 122 2.78 4.29 -8.50
C ALA A 122 1.43 4.98 -8.70
N LYS A 123 0.47 4.31 -9.33
CA LYS A 123 -0.93 4.74 -9.27
C LYS A 123 -1.40 4.77 -7.82
N VAL A 124 -2.21 5.76 -7.45
CA VAL A 124 -2.78 5.84 -6.11
C VAL A 124 -3.74 4.69 -5.90
N ARG A 125 -3.54 3.92 -4.84
CA ARG A 125 -4.36 2.78 -4.43
C ARG A 125 -5.71 3.24 -3.87
N ASP A 126 -6.70 2.34 -3.88
CA ASP A 126 -8.03 2.63 -3.37
C ASP A 126 -8.20 2.09 -1.95
N ALA A 127 -7.99 2.95 -0.94
CA ALA A 127 -8.12 2.55 0.46
C ALA A 127 -9.54 2.08 0.83
N LYS A 128 -10.58 2.59 0.12
CA LYS A 128 -11.95 2.12 0.33
C LYS A 128 -12.15 0.71 -0.25
N ALA A 129 -11.77 0.51 -1.51
CA ALA A 129 -11.86 -0.81 -2.14
C ALA A 129 -11.02 -1.83 -1.36
N TRP A 130 -9.85 -1.44 -0.87
CA TRP A 130 -9.00 -2.27 -0.01
C TRP A 130 -9.74 -2.77 1.23
N ALA A 131 -10.40 -1.88 1.96
CA ALA A 131 -11.22 -2.24 3.12
C ALA A 131 -12.43 -3.11 2.74
N ASP A 132 -13.04 -2.86 1.59
CA ASP A 132 -14.16 -3.67 1.07
C ASP A 132 -13.69 -5.10 0.74
N TYR A 133 -12.51 -5.28 0.13
CA TYR A 133 -11.94 -6.60 -0.14
C TYR A 133 -11.57 -7.36 1.13
N LEU A 134 -11.03 -6.70 2.15
CA LEU A 134 -10.78 -7.34 3.45
C LEU A 134 -12.08 -7.76 4.14
N THR A 135 -13.16 -6.98 3.95
CA THR A 135 -14.50 -7.38 4.41
C THR A 135 -15.01 -8.62 3.65
N GLU A 136 -14.80 -8.65 2.34
CA GLU A 136 -15.14 -9.82 1.51
C GLU A 136 -14.30 -11.05 1.90
N THR A 137 -13.00 -10.90 2.13
CA THR A 137 -12.11 -11.96 2.63
C THR A 137 -12.64 -12.58 3.92
N LEU A 138 -13.04 -11.74 4.88
CA LEU A 138 -13.62 -12.19 6.15
C LEU A 138 -14.96 -12.92 5.96
N ARG A 139 -15.78 -12.54 4.99
CA ARG A 139 -17.03 -13.23 4.67
C ARG A 139 -16.80 -14.58 3.99
N LEU A 140 -15.82 -14.64 3.09
CA LEU A 140 -15.53 -15.85 2.33
C LEU A 140 -14.88 -16.93 3.19
N TRP A 141 -13.90 -16.57 4.00
CA TRP A 141 -13.02 -17.52 4.65
C TRP A 141 -12.73 -17.23 6.13
N GLY A 142 -13.30 -16.16 6.69
CA GLY A 142 -13.03 -15.74 8.05
C GLY A 142 -13.34 -16.78 9.10
N ASP A 143 -14.37 -17.62 8.90
CA ASP A 143 -14.73 -18.66 9.85
C ASP A 143 -13.87 -19.93 9.74
N ASP A 144 -13.19 -20.12 8.60
CA ASP A 144 -12.44 -21.35 8.31
C ASP A 144 -10.92 -21.17 8.34
N VAL A 145 -10.40 -19.94 8.18
CA VAL A 145 -8.97 -19.68 8.05
C VAL A 145 -8.20 -20.02 9.32
N GLU A 146 -7.17 -20.86 9.18
CA GLU A 146 -6.27 -21.27 10.29
C GLU A 146 -4.83 -20.79 10.07
N VAL A 147 -4.46 -20.48 8.82
CA VAL A 147 -3.13 -19.97 8.45
C VAL A 147 -3.29 -18.78 7.54
N LEU A 148 -2.63 -17.68 7.87
CA LEU A 148 -2.53 -16.50 7.03
C LEU A 148 -1.06 -16.22 6.73
N PHE A 149 -0.72 -16.02 5.45
CA PHE A 149 0.59 -15.53 5.04
C PHE A 149 0.45 -14.51 3.91
N ALA A 150 1.47 -13.69 3.76
CA ALA A 150 1.53 -12.62 2.78
C ALA A 150 2.86 -12.67 2.02
N SER A 151 3.04 -11.81 1.02
CA SER A 151 4.31 -11.66 0.30
C SER A 151 5.44 -11.17 1.21
N HIS A 152 5.10 -10.55 2.34
CA HIS A 152 6.02 -9.97 3.32
C HIS A 152 5.67 -10.39 4.74
N HIS A 153 6.68 -10.39 5.61
CA HIS A 153 6.60 -10.76 7.01
C HIS A 153 6.35 -12.26 7.24
N TRP A 154 6.09 -12.62 8.48
CA TRP A 154 5.88 -13.99 8.94
C TRP A 154 4.41 -14.40 8.90
N PRO A 155 4.11 -15.70 8.79
CA PRO A 155 2.74 -16.19 8.81
C PRO A 155 2.10 -16.03 10.20
N ARG A 156 0.76 -16.01 10.22
CA ARG A 156 -0.07 -16.02 11.42
C ARG A 156 -0.85 -17.32 11.49
N PHE A 157 -1.08 -17.80 12.70
CA PHE A 157 -1.76 -19.06 12.97
C PHE A 157 -2.89 -18.84 13.96
N GLY A 158 -3.98 -19.58 13.79
CA GLY A 158 -5.16 -19.55 14.62
C GLY A 158 -6.23 -18.55 14.15
N ASN A 159 -7.46 -19.04 14.07
CA ASN A 159 -8.59 -18.32 13.48
C ASN A 159 -8.82 -16.95 14.14
N ASP A 160 -8.93 -16.89 15.47
CA ASP A 160 -9.21 -15.64 16.20
C ASP A 160 -8.13 -14.57 15.95
N VAL A 161 -6.85 -14.98 15.92
CA VAL A 161 -5.71 -14.08 15.67
C VAL A 161 -5.80 -13.51 14.24
N ILE A 162 -6.12 -14.36 13.27
CA ILE A 162 -6.22 -13.98 11.87
C ILE A 162 -7.42 -13.06 11.63
N ARG A 163 -8.58 -13.39 12.20
CA ARG A 163 -9.79 -12.55 12.09
C ARG A 163 -9.56 -11.17 12.70
N THR A 164 -8.93 -11.10 13.87
CA THR A 164 -8.56 -9.83 14.50
C THR A 164 -7.62 -9.03 13.62
N HIS A 165 -6.58 -9.66 13.09
CA HIS A 165 -5.62 -9.02 12.20
C HIS A 165 -6.28 -8.46 10.93
N LEU A 166 -7.06 -9.26 10.21
CA LEU A 166 -7.77 -8.83 9.01
C LEU A 166 -8.77 -7.71 9.31
N GLY A 167 -9.46 -7.81 10.45
CA GLY A 167 -10.38 -6.79 10.95
C GLY A 167 -9.69 -5.46 11.21
N ASN A 168 -8.56 -5.46 11.90
CA ASN A 168 -7.80 -4.25 12.23
C ASN A 168 -7.18 -3.61 10.98
N GLN A 169 -6.67 -4.40 10.04
CA GLN A 169 -6.19 -3.91 8.74
C GLN A 169 -7.33 -3.23 7.96
N ARG A 170 -8.47 -3.89 7.83
CA ARG A 170 -9.68 -3.34 7.22
C ARG A 170 -10.10 -2.00 7.85
N ASP A 171 -10.20 -1.99 9.16
CA ASP A 171 -10.68 -0.83 9.90
C ASP A 171 -9.71 0.36 9.82
N ALA A 172 -8.40 0.09 9.78
CA ALA A 172 -7.39 1.12 9.60
C ALA A 172 -7.51 1.80 8.23
N TYR A 173 -7.57 1.05 7.13
CA TYR A 173 -7.75 1.62 5.79
C TYR A 173 -9.08 2.35 5.65
N LYS A 174 -10.16 1.75 6.15
CA LYS A 174 -11.49 2.36 6.13
C LYS A 174 -11.53 3.66 6.93
N TYR A 175 -10.97 3.68 8.12
CA TYR A 175 -10.91 4.86 8.97
C TYR A 175 -10.11 5.98 8.31
N ILE A 176 -8.92 5.69 7.80
CA ILE A 176 -8.08 6.66 7.09
C ILE A 176 -8.83 7.24 5.90
N HIS A 177 -9.46 6.39 5.09
CA HIS A 177 -10.27 6.80 3.96
C HIS A 177 -11.42 7.73 4.39
N ASP A 178 -12.30 7.23 5.25
CA ASP A 178 -13.55 7.92 5.60
C ASP A 178 -13.28 9.25 6.33
N GLN A 179 -12.29 9.28 7.23
CA GLN A 179 -11.94 10.51 7.93
C GLN A 179 -11.25 11.52 7.00
N THR A 180 -10.43 11.07 6.06
CA THR A 180 -9.86 11.96 5.05
C THR A 180 -10.96 12.58 4.19
N VAL A 181 -11.87 11.76 3.65
CA VAL A 181 -13.00 12.24 2.84
C VAL A 181 -13.89 13.20 3.64
N ARG A 182 -14.21 12.87 4.90
CA ARG A 182 -15.00 13.75 5.78
C ARG A 182 -14.34 15.11 6.00
N ARG A 183 -13.03 15.13 6.22
CA ARG A 183 -12.28 16.37 6.50
C ARG A 183 -12.05 17.19 5.24
N MET A 184 -11.73 16.58 4.11
CA MET A 184 -11.60 17.28 2.83
C MET A 184 -12.93 17.93 2.41
N ASN A 185 -14.09 17.28 2.66
CA ASN A 185 -15.40 17.87 2.42
C ASN A 185 -15.75 19.05 3.38
N LYS A 186 -14.97 19.23 4.44
CA LYS A 186 -15.02 20.41 5.31
C LYS A 186 -14.09 21.53 4.88
N GLY A 187 -13.33 21.33 3.80
CA GLY A 187 -12.39 22.30 3.25
C GLY A 187 -10.97 22.22 3.81
N GLU A 188 -10.64 21.20 4.59
CA GLU A 188 -9.28 21.00 5.09
C GLU A 188 -8.34 20.59 3.95
N THR A 189 -7.13 21.12 3.95
CA THR A 189 -6.06 20.79 3.01
C THR A 189 -5.45 19.42 3.33
N PRO A 190 -4.74 18.77 2.38
CA PRO A 190 -4.11 17.48 2.65
C PRO A 190 -3.09 17.54 3.80
N THR A 191 -2.44 18.67 4.00
CA THR A 191 -1.49 18.87 5.10
C THR A 191 -2.21 18.93 6.46
N GLU A 192 -3.25 19.74 6.57
CA GLU A 192 -4.05 19.86 7.80
C GLU A 192 -4.69 18.52 8.20
N ILE A 193 -5.18 17.76 7.20
CA ILE A 193 -5.72 16.42 7.45
C ILE A 193 -4.61 15.50 7.97
N ALA A 194 -3.45 15.48 7.32
CA ALA A 194 -2.34 14.61 7.67
C ALA A 194 -1.73 14.88 9.05
N GLU A 195 -1.74 16.15 9.48
CA GLU A 195 -1.25 16.56 10.80
C GLU A 195 -2.25 16.23 11.92
N GLY A 196 -3.54 16.31 11.62
CA GLY A 196 -4.60 16.15 12.63
C GLY A 196 -5.33 14.81 12.63
N LEU A 197 -5.01 13.88 11.73
CA LEU A 197 -5.65 12.57 11.67
C LEU A 197 -4.92 11.56 12.57
N VAL A 198 -5.62 11.05 13.57
CA VAL A 198 -5.11 10.07 14.53
C VAL A 198 -6.02 8.84 14.51
N LEU A 199 -5.44 7.64 14.50
CA LEU A 199 -6.21 6.39 14.60
C LEU A 199 -6.89 6.29 15.98
N PRO A 200 -8.04 5.61 16.09
CA PRO A 200 -8.63 5.27 17.36
C PRO A 200 -7.68 4.42 18.24
N PRO A 201 -7.73 4.53 19.57
CA PRO A 201 -6.83 3.79 20.47
C PRO A 201 -6.76 2.30 20.17
N ALA A 202 -7.90 1.65 19.91
CA ALA A 202 -7.95 0.23 19.57
C ALA A 202 -7.12 -0.17 18.36
N LEU A 203 -6.90 0.74 17.42
CA LEU A 203 -6.04 0.51 16.25
C LEU A 203 -4.60 0.97 16.48
N GLN A 204 -4.38 1.99 17.32
CA GLN A 204 -3.01 2.47 17.63
C GLN A 204 -2.17 1.43 18.35
N ASP A 205 -2.78 0.61 19.19
CA ASP A 205 -2.11 -0.40 20.01
C ASP A 205 -1.80 -1.67 19.22
N ASP A 206 -2.42 -1.87 18.04
CA ASP A 206 -2.15 -3.04 17.20
C ASP A 206 -0.84 -2.87 16.42
N TRP A 207 0.07 -3.83 16.61
CA TRP A 207 1.36 -3.85 15.92
C TRP A 207 1.19 -3.82 14.39
N SER A 208 0.20 -4.52 13.86
CA SER A 208 0.01 -4.70 12.42
C SER A 208 -0.48 -3.46 11.69
N VAL A 209 -0.94 -2.44 12.40
CA VAL A 209 -1.34 -1.14 11.82
C VAL A 209 -0.34 -0.02 12.12
N ARG A 210 0.84 -0.35 12.65
CA ARG A 210 1.91 0.62 12.86
C ARG A 210 2.53 1.09 11.55
N GLY A 211 2.94 2.35 11.52
CA GLY A 211 3.42 3.06 10.36
C GLY A 211 4.89 2.81 10.01
N TYR A 212 5.28 1.55 9.79
CA TYR A 212 6.65 1.23 9.39
C TYR A 212 6.91 1.34 7.88
N TYR A 213 5.87 1.16 7.06
CA TYR A 213 5.98 1.21 5.61
C TYR A 213 5.03 2.25 4.97
N GLY A 214 3.78 2.29 5.40
CA GLY A 214 2.88 3.43 5.24
C GLY A 214 2.68 4.13 6.57
N THR A 215 2.12 5.32 6.58
CA THR A 215 1.74 6.04 7.81
C THR A 215 0.37 6.67 7.64
N VAL A 216 -0.30 7.00 8.73
CA VAL A 216 -1.58 7.72 8.69
C VAL A 216 -1.44 9.02 7.89
N SER A 217 -0.37 9.78 8.14
CA SER A 217 -0.07 11.02 7.44
C SER A 217 0.12 10.84 5.93
N HIS A 218 0.89 9.83 5.50
CA HIS A 218 1.12 9.59 4.08
C HIS A 218 -0.14 9.04 3.40
N ASN A 219 -0.84 8.13 4.07
CA ASN A 219 -2.03 7.49 3.52
C ASN A 219 -3.20 8.46 3.39
N SER A 220 -3.38 9.39 4.33
CA SER A 220 -4.40 10.44 4.21
C SER A 220 -4.13 11.39 3.03
N LYS A 221 -2.87 11.77 2.80
CA LYS A 221 -2.48 12.55 1.61
C LYS A 221 -2.75 11.77 0.32
N ALA A 222 -2.47 10.46 0.31
CA ALA A 222 -2.76 9.61 -0.83
C ALA A 222 -4.26 9.49 -1.13
N VAL A 223 -5.09 9.33 -0.10
CA VAL A 223 -6.56 9.35 -0.25
C VAL A 223 -7.03 10.68 -0.79
N TYR A 224 -6.48 11.80 -0.28
CA TYR A 224 -6.80 13.14 -0.79
C TYR A 224 -6.44 13.27 -2.29
N ASP A 225 -5.20 12.89 -2.66
CA ASP A 225 -4.70 12.95 -4.03
C ASP A 225 -5.56 12.13 -5.01
N ARG A 226 -6.03 10.97 -4.58
CA ARG A 226 -6.91 10.11 -5.38
C ARG A 226 -8.21 10.80 -5.82
N TYR A 227 -8.78 11.65 -4.97
CA TYR A 227 -10.03 12.36 -5.25
C TYR A 227 -9.83 13.76 -5.83
N MET A 228 -8.83 14.47 -5.35
CA MET A 228 -8.64 15.89 -5.62
C MET A 228 -7.44 16.21 -6.52
N GLY A 229 -6.54 15.24 -6.73
CA GLY A 229 -5.30 15.43 -7.46
C GLY A 229 -4.25 16.18 -6.64
N TRP A 230 -3.17 16.57 -7.31
CA TRP A 230 -1.96 17.17 -6.70
C TRP A 230 -2.15 18.58 -6.11
N TYR A 231 -3.16 19.31 -6.57
CA TYR A 231 -3.38 20.68 -6.12
C TYR A 231 -4.08 20.72 -4.76
N ASP A 232 -3.48 21.41 -3.81
CA ASP A 232 -3.94 21.47 -2.42
C ASP A 232 -5.03 22.53 -2.14
N GLY A 233 -5.51 23.24 -3.19
CA GLY A 233 -6.49 24.30 -3.04
C GLY A 233 -5.91 25.65 -2.57
N VAL A 234 -4.61 25.75 -2.32
CA VAL A 234 -3.94 26.98 -1.88
C VAL A 234 -3.39 27.73 -3.10
N PRO A 235 -3.94 28.92 -3.46
CA PRO A 235 -3.52 29.64 -4.67
C PRO A 235 -2.02 29.93 -4.75
N ALA A 236 -1.35 30.15 -3.64
CA ALA A 236 0.09 30.40 -3.58
C ALA A 236 0.94 29.19 -4.01
N ASN A 237 0.37 27.98 -3.97
CA ASN A 237 1.05 26.74 -4.37
C ASN A 237 0.77 26.33 -5.82
N LEU A 238 -0.15 27.01 -6.51
CA LEU A 238 -0.48 26.71 -7.91
C LEU A 238 0.70 27.02 -8.85
N ASN A 239 1.29 28.21 -8.72
CA ASN A 239 2.45 28.66 -9.50
C ASN A 239 3.52 29.27 -8.58
N PRO A 240 4.18 28.46 -7.73
CA PRO A 240 5.22 28.98 -6.86
C PRO A 240 6.44 29.39 -7.67
N TYR A 241 7.21 30.35 -7.14
CA TYR A 241 8.54 30.63 -7.71
C TYR A 241 9.40 29.36 -7.76
N PRO A 242 10.28 29.21 -8.79
CA PRO A 242 11.27 28.16 -8.82
C PRO A 242 12.06 28.09 -7.50
N PRO A 243 12.48 26.91 -7.03
CA PRO A 243 13.05 26.73 -5.69
C PRO A 243 14.17 27.68 -5.33
N VAL A 244 15.12 27.92 -6.23
CA VAL A 244 16.26 28.82 -5.99
C VAL A 244 15.80 30.29 -5.88
N GLU A 245 14.94 30.73 -6.78
CA GLU A 245 14.39 32.09 -6.76
C GLU A 245 13.53 32.32 -5.49
N ARG A 246 12.69 31.34 -5.14
CA ARG A 246 11.90 31.37 -3.91
C ARG A 246 12.79 31.48 -2.67
N ALA A 247 13.85 30.67 -2.59
CA ALA A 247 14.81 30.73 -1.48
C ALA A 247 15.51 32.08 -1.39
N THR A 248 15.95 32.64 -2.52
CA THR A 248 16.57 33.97 -2.57
C THR A 248 15.64 35.05 -2.07
N LYS A 249 14.38 35.05 -2.54
CA LYS A 249 13.37 36.02 -2.08
C LYS A 249 13.05 35.88 -0.59
N MET A 250 12.95 34.64 -0.10
CA MET A 250 12.72 34.36 1.33
C MET A 250 13.87 34.88 2.19
N VAL A 251 15.13 34.59 1.83
CA VAL A 251 16.32 35.09 2.55
C VAL A 251 16.33 36.62 2.56
N ALA A 252 16.02 37.27 1.45
CA ALA A 252 15.94 38.74 1.38
C ALA A 252 14.84 39.28 2.30
N ALA A 253 13.66 38.65 2.30
CA ALA A 253 12.50 39.11 3.10
C ALA A 253 12.75 38.99 4.61
N ILE A 254 13.53 38.03 5.09
CA ILE A 254 13.89 37.85 6.51
C ILE A 254 15.16 38.63 6.92
N GLY A 255 15.68 39.50 6.05
CA GLY A 255 16.83 40.37 6.38
C GLY A 255 18.21 39.83 6.02
N GLY A 256 18.27 38.77 5.20
CA GLY A 256 19.54 38.21 4.72
C GLY A 256 20.28 37.32 5.73
N ARG A 257 21.49 36.87 5.36
CA ARG A 257 22.40 36.23 6.29
C ARG A 257 22.99 37.31 7.21
N LYS A 258 22.86 37.13 8.52
CA LYS A 258 23.67 37.88 9.48
C LYS A 258 25.09 37.35 9.52
#